data_b0d5d6554d54567aeb79a6be9d2c9c15
#
_entry.id   b0d5d6554d54567aeb79a6be9d2c9c15
#
_cell.length_a   1.000
_cell.length_b   1.000
_cell.length_c   1.000
_cell.angle_alpha   90.00
_cell.angle_beta   90.00
_cell.angle_gamma   90.00
#
_symmetry.space_group_name_H-M   'P 1'
#
loop_
_entity.id
_entity.type
_entity.pdbx_description
1 polymer ?
#
loop_
_entity_poly.entity_id
_entity_poly.type
_entity_poly.pdbx_seq_one_letter_code
_entity_poly.pdbx_strand_id
1 'polypeptide(L)'
;MAMIPLMAAFRGDFLTQLVPVDDGDDMAAVAAKVAHHAVGLRVAERNAPMAVWFNDKQLPADMSFADSGIGVMDYIEAGYVE
;
A
#
# COMPACT_ATOMS: atom_id res chain seq x y z
N MET A 1 -13.13 -1.18 14.06
CA MET A 1 -12.36 -1.78 12.95
C MET A 1 -13.21 -1.80 11.71
N ALA A 2 -12.85 -1.00 10.74
CA ALA A 2 -13.60 -0.91 9.49
C ALA A 2 -12.70 -1.35 8.34
N MET A 3 -13.24 -2.17 7.46
CA MET A 3 -12.53 -2.56 6.24
C MET A 3 -12.78 -1.49 5.18
N ILE A 4 -11.70 -0.95 4.62
CA ILE A 4 -11.76 0.14 3.67
C ILE A 4 -11.14 -0.33 2.36
N PRO A 5 -11.91 -0.39 1.28
CA PRO A 5 -11.35 -0.77 -0.02
C PRO A 5 -10.57 0.39 -0.64
N LEU A 6 -9.40 0.07 -1.16
CA LEU A 6 -8.54 1.03 -1.85
C LEU A 6 -8.20 0.51 -3.23
N MET A 7 -8.01 1.42 -4.17
CA MET A 7 -7.42 1.10 -5.45
C MET A 7 -5.91 1.20 -5.27
N ALA A 8 -5.20 0.10 -5.45
CA ALA A 8 -3.77 0.06 -5.14
C ALA A 8 -2.99 -0.66 -6.22
N ALA A 9 -1.79 -0.17 -6.49
CA ALA A 9 -0.83 -0.81 -7.37
C ALA A 9 0.49 -0.95 -6.64
N PHE A 10 1.22 -2.03 -6.90
CA PHE A 10 2.57 -2.19 -6.40
C PHE A 10 3.53 -1.69 -7.46
N ARG A 11 4.51 -0.87 -7.07
CA ARG A 11 5.48 -0.33 -8.02
C ARG A 11 6.28 -1.46 -8.64
N GLY A 12 6.37 -1.48 -9.97
CA GLY A 12 6.94 -2.58 -10.71
C GLY A 12 5.91 -3.55 -11.24
N ASP A 13 4.68 -3.50 -10.74
CA ASP A 13 3.54 -4.26 -11.26
C ASP A 13 2.75 -3.37 -12.22
N PHE A 14 2.09 -3.99 -13.18
CA PHE A 14 1.28 -3.27 -14.15
C PHE A 14 -0.22 -3.32 -13.84
N LEU A 15 -0.61 -4.01 -12.76
CA LEU A 15 -2.02 -4.15 -12.40
C LEU A 15 -2.36 -3.26 -11.21
N THR A 16 -3.53 -2.62 -11.29
CA THR A 16 -4.16 -1.95 -10.16
C THR A 16 -5.21 -2.90 -9.61
N GLN A 17 -5.22 -3.08 -8.29
CA GLN A 17 -6.12 -4.02 -7.64
C GLN A 17 -6.91 -3.33 -6.55
N LEU A 18 -8.06 -3.91 -6.22
CA LEU A 18 -8.84 -3.48 -5.07
C LEU A 18 -8.29 -4.21 -3.84
N VAL A 19 -7.75 -3.45 -2.90
CA VAL A 19 -7.11 -4.01 -1.71
C VAL A 19 -7.85 -3.54 -0.48
N PRO A 20 -8.39 -4.45 0.34
CA PRO A 20 -9.02 -4.05 1.60
C PRO A 20 -7.97 -3.78 2.66
N VAL A 21 -8.12 -2.68 3.38
CA VAL A 21 -7.27 -2.35 4.52
C VAL A 21 -8.15 -2.07 5.73
N ASP A 22 -7.56 -2.12 6.90
CA ASP A 22 -8.25 -1.82 8.15
C ASP A 22 -7.94 -0.37 8.53
N ASP A 23 -8.91 0.34 9.08
CA ASP A 23 -8.70 1.73 9.48
C ASP A 23 -7.69 1.86 10.64
N GLY A 24 -7.39 0.77 11.32
CA GLY A 24 -6.33 0.74 12.34
C GLY A 24 -4.95 0.38 11.81
N ASP A 25 -4.81 0.12 10.50
CA ASP A 25 -3.51 -0.21 9.92
C ASP A 25 -2.61 1.02 9.85
N ASP A 26 -1.29 0.79 9.99
CA ASP A 26 -0.31 1.80 9.61
C ASP A 26 0.12 1.59 8.16
N MET A 27 0.97 2.48 7.66
CA MET A 27 1.39 2.41 6.25
C MET A 27 2.23 1.17 5.97
N ALA A 28 2.99 0.67 6.95
CA ALA A 28 3.73 -0.57 6.79
C ALA A 28 2.77 -1.75 6.56
N ALA A 29 1.67 -1.81 7.31
CA ALA A 29 0.68 -2.86 7.14
C ALA A 29 -0.06 -2.72 5.81
N VAL A 30 -0.38 -1.49 5.39
CA VAL A 30 -1.01 -1.24 4.10
C VAL A 30 -0.10 -1.70 2.96
N ALA A 31 1.19 -1.35 3.02
CA ALA A 31 2.15 -1.78 1.99
C ALA A 31 2.25 -3.30 1.92
N ALA A 32 2.26 -3.98 3.07
CA ALA A 32 2.32 -5.43 3.10
C ALA A 32 1.09 -6.06 2.46
N LYS A 33 -0.08 -5.49 2.67
CA LYS A 33 -1.32 -6.00 2.08
C LYS A 33 -1.32 -5.83 0.56
N VAL A 34 -0.85 -4.70 0.06
CA VAL A 34 -0.70 -4.49 -1.39
C VAL A 34 0.31 -5.47 -1.96
N ALA A 35 1.44 -5.65 -1.28
CA ALA A 35 2.50 -6.55 -1.74
C ALA A 35 2.03 -8.00 -1.79
N HIS A 36 1.13 -8.39 -0.91
CA HIS A 36 0.62 -9.77 -0.86
C HIS A 36 -0.01 -10.18 -2.20
N HIS A 37 -0.57 -9.23 -2.94
CA HIS A 37 -1.22 -9.50 -4.22
C HIS A 37 -0.30 -9.33 -5.42
N ALA A 38 0.96 -8.93 -5.22
CA ALA A 38 1.87 -8.62 -6.32
C ALA A 38 3.21 -9.32 -6.18
N VAL A 39 3.83 -9.24 -5.00
CA VAL A 39 5.17 -9.78 -4.78
C VAL A 39 5.13 -11.31 -4.76
N GLY A 40 6.08 -11.93 -5.45
CA GLY A 40 6.11 -13.38 -5.59
C GLY A 40 5.23 -13.90 -6.71
N LEU A 41 4.37 -13.05 -7.28
CA LEU A 41 3.51 -13.38 -8.41
C LEU A 41 4.01 -12.69 -9.68
N ARG A 42 3.93 -11.36 -9.71
CA ARG A 42 4.33 -10.55 -10.87
C ARG A 42 5.55 -9.68 -10.59
N VAL A 43 5.84 -9.44 -9.30
CA VAL A 43 6.97 -8.64 -8.86
C VAL A 43 7.89 -9.53 -8.04
N ALA A 44 9.19 -9.48 -8.30
CA ALA A 44 10.16 -10.27 -7.54
C ALA A 44 10.25 -9.76 -6.10
N GLU A 45 10.32 -10.69 -5.16
CA GLU A 45 10.50 -10.32 -3.76
C GLU A 45 11.91 -9.77 -3.54
N ARG A 46 12.00 -8.69 -2.76
CA ARG A 46 13.27 -8.04 -2.45
C ARG A 46 13.39 -7.85 -0.96
N ASN A 47 14.61 -7.94 -0.45
CA ASN A 47 14.89 -7.72 0.96
C ASN A 47 15.14 -6.23 1.19
N ALA A 48 14.07 -5.45 1.09
CA ALA A 48 14.13 -3.99 1.22
C ALA A 48 12.83 -3.51 1.88
N PRO A 49 12.88 -2.39 2.59
CA PRO A 49 11.66 -1.85 3.19
C PRO A 49 10.68 -1.40 2.11
N MET A 50 9.40 -1.42 2.47
CA MET A 50 8.33 -0.98 1.59
C MET A 50 7.75 0.32 2.10
N ALA A 51 7.18 1.11 1.19
CA ALA A 51 6.51 2.36 1.53
C ALA A 51 5.22 2.48 0.73
N VAL A 52 4.38 3.42 1.15
CA VAL A 52 3.14 3.77 0.46
C VAL A 52 3.28 5.20 -0.06
N TRP A 53 2.86 5.42 -1.30
CA TRP A 53 2.80 6.75 -1.91
C TRP A 53 1.34 7.09 -2.18
N PHE A 54 0.95 8.28 -1.76
CA PHE A 54 -0.38 8.82 -1.97
C PHE A 54 -0.24 10.24 -2.53
N ASN A 55 -0.83 10.49 -3.68
CA ASN A 55 -0.70 11.77 -4.42
C ASN A 55 0.77 12.12 -4.66
N ASP A 56 1.57 11.11 -5.06
CA ASP A 56 3.01 11.22 -5.35
C ASP A 56 3.85 11.59 -4.13
N LYS A 57 3.29 11.46 -2.93
CA LYS A 57 4.00 11.76 -1.69
C LYS A 57 4.22 10.48 -0.92
N GLN A 58 5.47 10.19 -0.57
CA GLN A 58 5.80 9.02 0.25
C GLN A 58 5.35 9.27 1.69
N LEU A 59 4.64 8.31 2.25
CA LEU A 59 4.14 8.39 3.61
C LEU A 59 5.04 7.59 4.56
N PRO A 60 5.26 8.08 5.80
CA PRO A 60 6.04 7.33 6.77
C PRO A 60 5.41 5.97 7.08
N ALA A 61 6.24 4.95 7.31
CA ALA A 61 5.77 3.61 7.56
C ALA A 61 4.94 3.50 8.84
N ASP A 62 5.22 4.35 9.83
CA ASP A 62 4.51 4.35 11.11
C ASP A 62 3.29 5.27 11.12
N MET A 63 2.99 5.94 10.00
CA MET A 63 1.79 6.78 9.91
C MET A 63 0.55 5.89 9.90
N SER A 64 -0.43 6.23 10.74
CA SER A 64 -1.69 5.50 10.75
C SER A 64 -2.51 5.82 9.50
N PHE A 65 -3.40 4.90 9.13
CA PHE A 65 -4.31 5.14 8.02
C PHE A 65 -5.16 6.39 8.26
N ALA A 66 -5.61 6.57 9.50
CA ALA A 66 -6.43 7.74 9.85
C ALA A 66 -5.70 9.05 9.63
N ASP A 67 -4.38 9.08 9.85
CA ASP A 67 -3.58 10.29 9.68
C ASP A 67 -3.10 10.50 8.25
N SER A 68 -3.22 9.49 7.40
CA SER A 68 -2.68 9.54 6.03
C SER A 68 -3.48 10.45 5.10
N GLY A 69 -4.75 10.68 5.39
CA GLY A 69 -5.64 11.40 4.50
C GLY A 69 -6.23 10.54 3.38
N ILE A 70 -5.91 9.26 3.34
CA ILE A 70 -6.43 8.34 2.33
C ILE A 70 -7.89 8.03 2.67
N GLY A 71 -8.75 8.09 1.66
CA GLY A 71 -10.17 7.76 1.83
C GLY A 71 -10.57 6.51 1.08
N VAL A 72 -11.86 6.15 1.22
CA VAL A 72 -12.43 4.99 0.53
C VAL A 72 -12.24 5.12 -0.97
N MET A 73 -11.76 4.06 -1.61
CA MET A 73 -11.56 3.97 -3.07
C MET A 73 -10.50 4.93 -3.62
N ASP A 74 -9.73 5.57 -2.77
CA ASP A 74 -8.60 6.38 -3.23
C ASP A 74 -7.51 5.47 -3.82
N TYR A 75 -6.76 6.03 -4.76
CA TYR A 75 -5.66 5.31 -5.40
C TYR A 75 -4.38 5.54 -4.62
N ILE A 76 -3.69 4.46 -4.30
CA ILE A 76 -2.38 4.51 -3.67
C ILE A 76 -1.41 3.60 -4.42
N GLU A 77 -0.13 3.81 -4.20
CA GLU A 77 0.92 2.91 -4.66
C GLU A 77 1.72 2.43 -3.48
N ALA A 78 2.16 1.18 -3.54
CA ALA A 78 3.12 0.63 -2.59
C ALA A 78 4.32 0.12 -3.36
N GLY A 79 5.47 0.03 -2.72
CA GLY A 79 6.67 -0.46 -3.38
C GLY A 79 7.85 -0.51 -2.46
N TYR A 80 8.95 -1.04 -2.98
CA TYR A 80 10.19 -1.09 -2.22
C TYR A 80 10.88 0.26 -2.26
N VAL A 81 11.48 0.62 -1.13
CA VAL A 81 12.32 1.81 -1.00
C VAL A 81 13.76 1.36 -1.16
N GLU A 82 14.46 1.96 -2.12
CA GLU A 82 15.86 1.62 -2.39
C GLU A 82 16.78 2.78 -2.12
#